data_f5a9aa5a42c6f116e84da9edf026f6fd
#
_entry.id   f5a9aa5a42c6f116e84da9edf026f6fd
#
_cell.length_a   1.000
_cell.length_b   1.000
_cell.length_c   1.000
_cell.angle_alpha   90.00
_cell.angle_beta   90.00
_cell.angle_gamma   90.00
#
_symmetry.space_group_name_H-M   'P 1'
#
loop_
_entity.id
_entity.type
_entity.pdbx_description
1 polymer ?
#
loop_
_entity_poly.entity_id
_entity_poly.type
_entity_poly.pdbx_seq_one_letter_code
_entity_poly.pdbx_strand_id
1 'polypeptide(L)'
;MLIKQLSIFLENKKGRFTEVAKILGEAGVNMSAFTVAENSDFGILRLIVSDTEKAISVLREKLYAVSVADVVCLHCPNQPGALAKAMDIITSA
;
A
#
# COMPACT_ATOMS: atom_id res chain seq x y z
N MET A 1 8.41 -9.96 -9.89
CA MET A 1 7.56 -10.69 -8.93
C MET A 1 6.29 -9.88 -8.68
N LEU A 2 5.15 -10.54 -8.73
CA LEU A 2 3.87 -9.91 -8.41
C LEU A 2 3.59 -10.02 -6.92
N ILE A 3 3.19 -8.91 -6.33
CA ILE A 3 2.78 -8.86 -4.92
C ILE A 3 1.43 -8.16 -4.81
N LYS A 4 0.74 -8.38 -3.71
CA LYS A 4 -0.54 -7.72 -3.45
C LYS A 4 -0.32 -6.36 -2.81
N GLN A 5 -1.01 -5.35 -3.33
CA GLN A 5 -1.03 -4.01 -2.76
C GLN A 5 -2.46 -3.66 -2.37
N LEU A 6 -2.64 -3.21 -1.15
CA LEU A 6 -3.92 -2.68 -0.69
C LEU A 6 -4.00 -1.19 -0.95
N SER A 7 -5.17 -0.73 -1.37
CA SER A 7 -5.49 0.70 -1.45
C SER A 7 -6.65 0.97 -0.52
N ILE A 8 -6.45 1.88 0.41
CA ILE A 8 -7.44 2.25 1.42
C ILE A 8 -7.85 3.68 1.19
N PHE A 9 -9.15 3.92 1.06
CA PHE A 9 -9.69 5.25 0.88
C PHE A 9 -9.86 5.91 2.25
N LEU A 10 -9.21 7.06 2.45
CA LEU A 10 -9.26 7.79 3.71
C LEU A 10 -9.91 9.15 3.49
N GLU A 11 -10.82 9.54 4.38
CA GLU A 11 -11.21 10.94 4.48
C GLU A 11 -10.02 11.73 5.00
N ASN A 12 -9.80 12.92 4.47
CA ASN A 12 -8.68 13.76 4.90
C ASN A 12 -9.00 14.42 6.24
N LYS A 13 -9.06 13.60 7.28
CA LYS A 13 -9.29 14.01 8.66
C LYS A 13 -8.12 13.60 9.52
N LYS A 14 -7.82 14.41 10.52
CA LYS A 14 -6.73 14.13 11.46
C LYS A 14 -6.89 12.75 12.09
N GLY A 15 -5.82 11.98 12.08
CA GLY A 15 -5.76 10.69 12.75
C GLY A 15 -6.25 9.50 11.95
N ARG A 16 -6.71 9.68 10.71
CA ARG A 16 -7.20 8.53 9.90
C ARG A 16 -6.11 7.51 9.61
N PHE A 17 -4.92 7.97 9.22
CA PHE A 17 -3.79 7.06 8.98
C PHE A 17 -3.41 6.34 10.28
N THR A 18 -3.33 7.07 11.39
CA THR A 18 -3.02 6.49 12.70
C THR A 18 -4.01 5.39 13.07
N GLU A 19 -5.28 5.62 12.81
CA GLU A 19 -6.33 4.63 13.06
C GLU A 19 -6.10 3.35 12.26
N VAL A 20 -5.82 3.47 10.97
CA VAL A 20 -5.53 2.31 10.12
C VAL A 20 -4.31 1.54 10.65
N ALA A 21 -3.24 2.26 10.99
CA ALA A 21 -2.04 1.62 11.53
C ALA A 21 -2.33 0.86 12.83
N LYS A 22 -3.16 1.41 13.70
CA LYS A 22 -3.55 0.76 14.95
C LYS A 22 -4.40 -0.48 14.70
N ILE A 23 -5.38 -0.40 13.81
CA ILE A 23 -6.24 -1.54 13.46
C ILE A 23 -5.38 -2.71 12.96
N LEU A 24 -4.46 -2.44 12.05
CA LEU A 24 -3.59 -3.48 11.51
C LEU A 24 -2.64 -4.04 12.57
N GLY A 25 -2.06 -3.17 13.39
CA GLY A 25 -1.16 -3.59 14.47
C GLY A 25 -1.86 -4.49 15.49
N GLU A 26 -3.07 -4.13 15.91
CA GLU A 26 -3.87 -4.93 16.84
C GLU A 26 -4.25 -6.29 16.26
N ALA A 27 -4.42 -6.37 14.94
CA ALA A 27 -4.69 -7.62 14.25
C ALA A 27 -3.44 -8.47 13.99
N GLY A 28 -2.26 -7.98 14.37
CA GLY A 28 -1.01 -8.69 14.13
C GLY A 28 -0.53 -8.60 12.69
N VAL A 29 -1.01 -7.63 11.92
CA VAL A 29 -0.62 -7.42 10.53
C VAL A 29 0.48 -6.37 10.45
N ASN A 30 1.61 -6.74 9.86
CA ASN A 30 2.74 -5.83 9.69
C ASN A 30 2.64 -5.08 8.36
N MET A 31 2.99 -3.79 8.38
CA MET A 31 3.09 -2.95 7.19
C MET A 31 4.55 -2.85 6.79
N SER A 32 4.92 -3.43 5.64
CA SER A 32 6.31 -3.40 5.18
C SER A 32 6.62 -2.21 4.28
N ALA A 33 5.61 -1.62 3.67
CA ALA A 33 5.76 -0.43 2.83
C ALA A 33 4.44 0.31 2.73
N PHE A 34 4.51 1.63 2.53
CA PHE A 34 3.31 2.42 2.31
C PHE A 34 3.62 3.68 1.52
N THR A 35 2.60 4.20 0.84
CA THR A 35 2.61 5.54 0.25
C THR A 35 1.25 6.19 0.48
N VAL A 36 1.24 7.51 0.55
CA VAL A 36 0.01 8.29 0.70
C VAL A 36 -0.08 9.29 -0.44
N ALA A 37 -1.21 9.27 -1.15
CA ALA A 37 -1.54 10.28 -2.13
C ALA A 37 -2.80 11.00 -1.66
N GLU A 38 -2.75 12.30 -1.47
CA GLU A 38 -3.89 13.03 -0.90
C GLU A 38 -4.18 14.35 -1.61
N ASN A 39 -5.43 14.78 -1.51
CA ASN A 39 -5.86 16.13 -1.85
C ASN A 39 -6.53 16.75 -0.61
N SER A 40 -7.26 17.87 -0.78
CA SER A 40 -7.87 18.56 0.36
C SER A 40 -8.99 17.78 1.05
N ASP A 41 -9.65 16.87 0.32
CA ASP A 41 -10.86 16.20 0.81
C ASP A 41 -10.61 14.75 1.25
N PHE A 42 -9.74 14.04 0.55
CA PHE A 42 -9.47 12.63 0.85
C PHE A 42 -8.08 12.20 0.39
N GLY A 43 -7.70 11.02 0.79
CA GLY A 43 -6.44 10.41 0.39
C GLY A 43 -6.60 8.94 0.06
N ILE A 44 -5.59 8.41 -0.61
CA ILE A 44 -5.45 6.98 -0.86
C ILE A 44 -4.16 6.53 -0.18
N LEU A 45 -4.30 5.59 0.74
CA LEU A 45 -3.16 4.96 1.40
C LEU A 45 -2.92 3.61 0.72
N ARG A 46 -1.74 3.43 0.15
CA ARG A 46 -1.34 2.15 -0.46
C ARG A 46 -0.38 1.43 0.45
N LEU A 47 -0.65 0.15 0.68
CA LEU A 47 0.09 -0.66 1.66
C LEU A 47 0.53 -1.99 1.07
N ILE A 48 1.70 -2.43 1.51
CA ILE A 48 2.11 -3.82 1.39
C ILE A 48 2.13 -4.38 2.81
N VAL A 49 1.38 -5.46 3.03
CA VAL A 49 1.17 -6.02 4.37
C VAL A 49 1.55 -7.50 4.43
N SER A 50 1.79 -7.99 5.63
CA SER A 50 2.19 -9.38 5.86
C SER A 50 1.07 -10.39 5.63
N ASP A 51 -0.18 -9.99 5.84
CA ASP A 51 -1.37 -10.85 5.67
C ASP A 51 -2.48 -10.03 5.02
N THR A 52 -2.57 -10.14 3.70
CA THR A 52 -3.49 -9.36 2.89
C THR A 52 -4.96 -9.64 3.24
N GLU A 53 -5.33 -10.89 3.35
CA GLU A 53 -6.73 -11.26 3.63
C GLU A 53 -7.19 -10.77 4.98
N LYS A 54 -6.34 -10.93 6.00
CA LYS A 54 -6.65 -10.47 7.34
C LYS A 54 -6.76 -8.94 7.40
N ALA A 55 -5.85 -8.25 6.72
CA ALA A 55 -5.89 -6.78 6.64
C ALA A 55 -7.21 -6.30 6.01
N ILE A 56 -7.61 -6.90 4.89
CA ILE A 56 -8.87 -6.55 4.23
C ILE A 56 -10.05 -6.76 5.17
N SER A 57 -10.10 -7.92 5.82
CA SER A 57 -11.18 -8.27 6.72
C SER A 57 -11.34 -7.27 7.87
N VAL A 58 -10.25 -6.98 8.59
CA VAL A 58 -10.34 -6.08 9.76
C VAL A 58 -10.63 -4.64 9.37
N LEU A 59 -10.13 -4.19 8.20
CA LEU A 59 -10.39 -2.83 7.74
C LEU A 59 -11.83 -2.67 7.26
N ARG A 60 -12.36 -3.64 6.54
CA ARG A 60 -13.76 -3.62 6.11
C ARG A 60 -14.72 -3.69 7.27
N GLU A 61 -14.38 -4.45 8.31
CA GLU A 61 -15.16 -4.51 9.54
C GLU A 61 -15.27 -3.13 10.20
N LYS A 62 -14.25 -2.30 10.06
CA LYS A 62 -14.26 -0.91 10.56
C LYS A 62 -14.78 0.09 9.52
N LEU A 63 -15.41 -0.40 8.46
CA LEU A 63 -16.08 0.38 7.42
C LEU A 63 -15.12 1.18 6.53
N TYR A 64 -13.86 0.76 6.42
CA TYR A 64 -12.95 1.34 5.43
C TYR A 64 -13.19 0.71 4.06
N ALA A 65 -13.13 1.54 3.02
CA ALA A 65 -13.17 1.07 1.64
C ALA A 65 -11.76 0.61 1.26
N VAL A 66 -11.62 -0.67 0.94
CA VAL A 66 -10.33 -1.29 0.63
C VAL A 66 -10.43 -2.02 -0.70
N SER A 67 -9.45 -1.80 -1.57
CA SER A 67 -9.28 -2.56 -2.79
C SER A 67 -7.90 -3.20 -2.81
N VAL A 68 -7.74 -4.23 -3.62
CA VAL A 68 -6.48 -4.95 -3.77
C VAL A 68 -6.10 -5.04 -5.24
N ALA A 69 -4.82 -4.90 -5.54
CA ALA A 69 -4.29 -5.02 -6.89
C ALA A 69 -2.97 -5.78 -6.86
N ASP A 70 -2.69 -6.48 -7.96
CA ASP A 70 -1.37 -7.06 -8.17
C ASP A 70 -0.45 -5.97 -8.69
N VAL A 71 0.72 -5.82 -8.07
CA VAL A 71 1.73 -4.86 -8.50
C VAL A 71 3.06 -5.58 -8.68
N VAL A 72 3.91 -4.99 -9.52
CA VAL A 72 5.23 -5.55 -9.78
C VAL A 72 6.21 -5.06 -8.73
N CYS A 73 6.90 -5.98 -8.07
CA CYS A 73 7.98 -5.67 -7.16
C CYS A 73 9.31 -5.92 -7.85
N LEU A 74 10.13 -4.88 -7.96
CA LEU A 74 11.44 -4.95 -8.59
C LEU A 74 12.54 -4.77 -7.55
N HIS A 75 13.59 -5.57 -7.67
CA HIS A 75 14.80 -5.39 -6.91
C HIS A 75 15.84 -4.71 -7.80
N CYS A 76 16.24 -3.51 -7.42
CA CYS A 76 17.26 -2.74 -8.16
C CYS A 76 18.39 -2.38 -7.22
N PRO A 77 19.65 -2.33 -7.71
CA PRO A 77 20.74 -1.75 -6.93
C PRO A 77 20.38 -0.31 -6.58
N ASN A 78 20.74 0.13 -5.39
CA ASN A 78 20.51 1.52 -4.97
C ASN A 78 21.61 2.42 -5.55
N GLN A 79 21.55 2.64 -6.86
CA GLN A 79 22.54 3.40 -7.62
C GLN A 79 21.83 4.29 -8.63
N PRO A 80 22.42 5.46 -8.98
CA PRO A 80 21.88 6.30 -10.04
C PRO A 80 21.74 5.53 -11.34
N GLY A 81 20.56 5.63 -11.97
CA GLY A 81 20.27 4.97 -13.23
C GLY A 81 19.79 3.53 -13.15
N ALA A 82 19.85 2.88 -11.99
CA ALA A 82 19.40 1.50 -11.86
C ALA A 82 17.90 1.33 -12.14
N LEU A 83 17.08 2.24 -11.63
CA LEU A 83 15.65 2.22 -11.90
C LEU A 83 15.36 2.45 -13.39
N ALA A 84 16.07 3.38 -14.03
CA ALA A 84 15.91 3.65 -15.45
C ALA A 84 16.18 2.41 -16.30
N LYS A 85 17.23 1.65 -15.97
CA LYS A 85 17.55 0.39 -16.66
C LYS A 85 16.44 -0.64 -16.49
N ALA A 86 15.91 -0.78 -15.27
CA ALA A 86 14.81 -1.70 -15.01
C ALA A 86 13.56 -1.32 -15.80
N MET A 87 13.24 -0.02 -15.86
CA MET A 87 12.09 0.48 -16.59
C MET A 87 12.26 0.29 -18.09
N ASP A 88 13.48 0.45 -18.66
CA ASP A 88 13.76 0.19 -20.07
C ASP A 88 13.47 -1.26 -20.44
N ILE A 89 13.87 -2.19 -19.60
CA ILE A 89 13.60 -3.62 -19.81
C ILE A 89 12.09 -3.89 -19.87
N ILE A 90 11.34 -3.33 -18.95
CA ILE A 90 9.88 -3.49 -18.90
C ILE A 90 9.23 -2.86 -20.14
N THR A 91 9.65 -1.66 -20.50
CA THR A 91 9.08 -0.92 -21.63
C THR A 91 9.36 -1.62 -22.96
N SER A 92 10.49 -2.31 -23.07
CA SER A 92 10.90 -3.01 -24.29
C SER A 92 10.22 -4.38 -24.45
N ALA A 93 9.61 -4.89 -23.42
CA ALA A 93 8.99 -6.22 -23.40
C ALA A 93 7.61 -6.28 -24.09
#